data_971a555fdcdcb050c2f0ac0245947e0b
#
_entry.id   971a555fdcdcb050c2f0ac0245947e0b
#
_cell.length_a   1.000
_cell.length_b   1.000
_cell.length_c   1.000
_cell.angle_alpha   90.00
_cell.angle_beta   90.00
_cell.angle_gamma   90.00
#
_symmetry.space_group_name_H-M   'P 1'
#
loop_
_entity.id
_entity.type
_entity.pdbx_description
1 polymer ?
#
loop_
_entity_poly.entity_id
_entity_poly.type
_entity_poly.pdbx_seq_one_letter_code
_entity_poly.pdbx_strand_id
1 'polypeptide(L)'
;MFRFSRRAALVAFSAIALTACGAADSSNAQTSTSESGEIALTDIALGNADAPITIVEYASWTCPACLQFHNDVIPMLKSDYVEAGHVKFVFREFPTAPANISVAGFALARCAGEDKYYDVIDDLFAAQNNILNLARSGGDIEGAMRTLASSYGIEGNAFTECLSNQDVTYAISESVMKGDSQGVNSTPTVFLNGEKLQGYDWRTADGMKALLNSKLGLPEETPEEAEVEAETE
;
A
#
# COMPACT_ATOMS: atom_id res chain seq x y z
N MET A 1 29.40 -29.99 -52.57
CA MET A 1 29.24 -31.29 -53.27
C MET A 1 28.49 -32.25 -52.39
N PHE A 2 27.51 -32.99 -52.97
CA PHE A 2 26.57 -33.99 -52.46
C PHE A 2 25.36 -33.37 -51.70
N ARG A 3 24.24 -33.34 -52.20
CA ARG A 3 23.12 -33.86 -53.04
C ARG A 3 22.39 -35.08 -52.42
N PHE A 4 21.05 -34.89 -52.27
CA PHE A 4 19.93 -35.85 -52.30
C PHE A 4 19.65 -36.62 -51.00
N SER A 5 18.43 -36.84 -50.57
CA SER A 5 17.20 -37.25 -51.31
C SER A 5 15.95 -37.12 -50.42
N ARG A 6 14.85 -36.74 -51.08
CA ARG A 6 13.46 -36.82 -50.66
C ARG A 6 13.03 -38.29 -50.47
N ARG A 7 12.17 -38.57 -49.51
CA ARG A 7 11.10 -39.56 -49.70
C ARG A 7 9.87 -39.20 -48.87
N ALA A 8 8.79 -38.90 -49.55
CA ALA A 8 7.43 -38.84 -49.05
C ALA A 8 6.88 -40.28 -48.92
N ALA A 9 6.04 -40.51 -47.88
CA ALA A 9 5.13 -41.64 -47.89
C ALA A 9 3.84 -41.17 -47.17
N LEU A 10 2.80 -41.03 -48.01
CA LEU A 10 1.38 -40.96 -47.62
C LEU A 10 0.90 -42.39 -47.35
N VAL A 11 0.21 -42.61 -46.23
CA VAL A 11 -0.79 -43.69 -46.13
C VAL A 11 -1.98 -43.21 -45.34
N ALA A 12 -3.14 -43.55 -45.85
CA ALA A 12 -4.47 -43.06 -45.57
C ALA A 12 -5.23 -43.88 -44.50
N PHE A 13 -6.29 -43.21 -43.99
CA PHE A 13 -7.58 -43.73 -43.52
C PHE A 13 -7.67 -44.93 -42.58
N SER A 14 -8.32 -44.70 -41.45
CA SER A 14 -9.55 -45.45 -41.08
C SER A 14 -10.31 -44.75 -39.95
N ALA A 15 -11.53 -44.38 -40.22
CA ALA A 15 -12.55 -43.97 -39.28
C ALA A 15 -13.14 -45.20 -38.57
N ILE A 16 -13.25 -45.16 -37.26
CA ILE A 16 -14.19 -46.03 -36.53
C ILE A 16 -14.92 -45.16 -35.50
N ALA A 17 -16.19 -44.98 -35.73
CA ALA A 17 -17.13 -44.43 -34.74
C ALA A 17 -17.60 -45.58 -33.84
N LEU A 18 -17.56 -45.35 -32.52
CA LEU A 18 -18.33 -46.14 -31.55
C LEU A 18 -18.85 -45.22 -30.46
N THR A 19 -20.16 -45.06 -30.48
CA THR A 19 -20.99 -44.48 -29.41
C THR A 19 -20.95 -45.33 -28.15
N ALA A 20 -20.75 -44.71 -26.97
CA ALA A 20 -21.27 -45.24 -25.73
C ALA A 20 -21.53 -44.08 -24.74
N CYS A 21 -22.80 -43.98 -24.35
CA CYS A 21 -23.29 -43.14 -23.24
C CYS A 21 -22.58 -43.51 -21.92
N GLY A 22 -22.20 -42.49 -21.18
CA GLY A 22 -21.82 -42.59 -19.79
C GLY A 22 -21.95 -41.22 -19.14
N ALA A 23 -23.11 -40.94 -18.54
CA ALA A 23 -23.29 -39.79 -17.65
C ALA A 23 -22.38 -39.96 -16.43
N ALA A 24 -21.41 -39.06 -16.27
CA ALA A 24 -20.71 -38.84 -15.02
C ALA A 24 -20.85 -37.36 -14.72
N ASP A 25 -21.63 -37.12 -13.67
CA ASP A 25 -21.74 -35.83 -12.97
C ASP A 25 -20.33 -35.39 -12.55
N SER A 26 -19.74 -34.48 -13.33
CA SER A 26 -18.59 -33.74 -12.91
C SER A 26 -19.10 -32.51 -12.19
N SER A 27 -19.26 -32.63 -10.88
CA SER A 27 -19.33 -31.48 -9.97
C SER A 27 -18.14 -30.57 -10.25
N ASN A 28 -18.42 -29.52 -11.04
CA ASN A 28 -17.52 -28.41 -11.27
C ASN A 28 -17.39 -27.67 -9.93
N ALA A 29 -16.41 -28.05 -9.13
CA ALA A 29 -15.94 -27.22 -8.04
C ALA A 29 -15.37 -25.96 -8.70
N GLN A 30 -16.22 -24.93 -8.79
CA GLN A 30 -15.75 -23.58 -9.03
C GLN A 30 -14.88 -23.19 -7.83
N THR A 31 -13.57 -23.36 -8.01
CA THR A 31 -12.60 -22.65 -7.20
C THR A 31 -12.85 -21.17 -7.46
N SER A 32 -13.53 -20.52 -6.54
CA SER A 32 -13.56 -19.07 -6.46
C SER A 32 -12.12 -18.63 -6.18
N THR A 33 -11.36 -18.35 -7.22
CA THR A 33 -10.18 -17.52 -7.13
C THR A 33 -10.70 -16.14 -6.74
N SER A 34 -10.62 -15.79 -5.46
CA SER A 34 -10.63 -14.41 -5.05
C SER A 34 -9.47 -13.75 -5.80
N GLU A 35 -9.77 -12.78 -6.65
CA GLU A 35 -8.77 -11.88 -7.21
C GLU A 35 -8.21 -11.05 -6.04
N SER A 36 -7.28 -11.63 -5.29
CA SER A 36 -6.36 -10.85 -4.48
C SER A 36 -5.48 -10.09 -5.47
N GLY A 37 -5.42 -8.76 -5.36
CA GLY A 37 -4.57 -7.92 -6.19
C GLY A 37 -3.13 -8.44 -6.20
N GLU A 38 -2.37 -8.11 -7.23
CA GLU A 38 -0.95 -8.44 -7.28
C GLU A 38 -0.22 -7.83 -6.08
N ILE A 39 0.60 -8.63 -5.39
CA ILE A 39 1.33 -8.18 -4.21
C ILE A 39 2.27 -7.02 -4.57
N ALA A 40 2.14 -5.92 -3.84
CA ALA A 40 2.94 -4.73 -4.06
C ALA A 40 4.34 -4.86 -3.42
N LEU A 41 5.37 -5.02 -4.25
CA LEU A 41 6.76 -5.22 -3.79
C LEU A 41 7.66 -3.99 -3.92
N THR A 42 7.19 -2.93 -4.56
CA THR A 42 7.95 -1.68 -4.75
C THR A 42 7.35 -0.53 -3.95
N ASP A 43 7.94 0.66 -4.05
CA ASP A 43 7.33 1.89 -3.55
C ASP A 43 5.99 2.14 -4.28
N ILE A 44 4.93 2.34 -3.52
CA ILE A 44 3.61 2.67 -4.03
C ILE A 44 3.42 4.17 -3.88
N ALA A 45 3.04 4.84 -4.96
CA ALA A 45 2.86 6.28 -4.97
C ALA A 45 1.39 6.65 -5.14
N LEU A 46 0.93 7.67 -4.42
CA LEU A 46 -0.32 8.37 -4.70
C LEU A 46 -0.05 9.60 -5.58
N GLY A 47 -0.96 9.87 -6.49
CA GLY A 47 -0.94 11.05 -7.34
C GLY A 47 -0.18 10.86 -8.65
N ASN A 48 0.04 11.98 -9.35
CA ASN A 48 0.67 11.98 -10.66
C ASN A 48 2.17 11.64 -10.54
N ALA A 49 2.64 10.69 -11.34
CA ALA A 49 4.06 10.31 -11.40
C ALA A 49 4.98 11.50 -11.76
N ASP A 50 4.47 12.44 -12.57
CA ASP A 50 5.17 13.63 -13.07
C ASP A 50 4.90 14.87 -12.21
N ALA A 51 4.31 14.74 -11.01
CA ALA A 51 4.08 15.85 -10.12
C ALA A 51 5.38 16.60 -9.78
N PRO A 52 5.35 17.96 -9.74
CA PRO A 52 6.55 18.78 -9.51
C PRO A 52 7.17 18.57 -8.11
N ILE A 53 6.37 18.11 -7.15
CA ILE A 53 6.84 17.81 -5.80
C ILE A 53 6.66 16.32 -5.52
N THR A 54 7.71 15.69 -4.97
CA THR A 54 7.64 14.35 -4.40
C THR A 54 7.80 14.45 -2.89
N ILE A 55 6.81 13.96 -2.15
CA ILE A 55 6.88 13.77 -0.70
C ILE A 55 7.07 12.30 -0.41
N VAL A 56 8.10 11.98 0.38
CA VAL A 56 8.33 10.63 0.92
C VAL A 56 8.24 10.70 2.44
N GLU A 57 7.31 9.96 3.01
CA GLU A 57 7.15 9.83 4.46
C GLU A 57 7.65 8.45 4.90
N TYR A 58 8.65 8.42 5.77
CA TYR A 58 9.01 7.22 6.54
C TYR A 58 8.21 7.21 7.84
N ALA A 59 7.31 6.25 7.96
CA ALA A 59 6.38 6.19 9.08
C ALA A 59 6.02 4.77 9.50
N SER A 60 5.40 4.67 10.66
CA SER A 60 4.85 3.43 11.18
C SER A 60 3.41 3.65 11.61
N TRP A 61 2.53 2.77 11.19
CA TRP A 61 1.14 2.80 11.65
C TRP A 61 1.01 2.52 13.17
N THR A 62 2.05 1.96 13.82
CA THR A 62 2.08 1.78 15.28
C THR A 62 2.66 2.97 16.04
N CYS A 63 3.16 4.00 15.33
CA CYS A 63 3.75 5.19 15.95
C CYS A 63 2.67 6.24 16.26
N PRO A 64 2.52 6.71 17.51
CA PRO A 64 1.51 7.72 17.85
C PRO A 64 1.72 9.07 17.15
N ALA A 65 2.98 9.50 16.96
CA ALA A 65 3.27 10.74 16.26
C ALA A 65 2.94 10.65 14.74
N CYS A 66 3.04 9.43 14.16
CA CYS A 66 2.61 9.19 12.79
C CYS A 66 1.08 9.22 12.68
N LEU A 67 0.36 8.66 13.66
CA LEU A 67 -1.11 8.78 13.70
C LEU A 67 -1.54 10.24 13.74
N GLN A 68 -0.89 11.07 14.56
CA GLN A 68 -1.20 12.48 14.59
C GLN A 68 -0.96 13.14 13.23
N PHE A 69 0.20 12.93 12.63
CA PHE A 69 0.52 13.44 11.29
C PHE A 69 -0.48 12.94 10.23
N HIS A 70 -0.86 11.67 10.31
CA HIS A 70 -1.83 11.06 9.43
C HIS A 70 -3.21 11.71 9.54
N ASN A 71 -3.66 12.05 10.75
CA ASN A 71 -4.95 12.70 10.96
C ASN A 71 -4.93 14.19 10.59
N ASP A 72 -3.83 14.89 10.89
CA ASP A 72 -3.78 16.35 10.81
C ASP A 72 -3.32 16.84 9.43
N VAL A 73 -2.45 16.09 8.73
CA VAL A 73 -1.78 16.57 7.52
C VAL A 73 -2.18 15.79 6.27
N ILE A 74 -2.27 14.46 6.36
CA ILE A 74 -2.48 13.62 5.17
C ILE A 74 -3.80 13.90 4.44
N PRO A 75 -4.95 14.15 5.09
CA PRO A 75 -6.20 14.46 4.39
C PRO A 75 -6.05 15.69 3.48
N MET A 76 -5.54 16.80 4.03
CA MET A 76 -5.27 18.03 3.27
C MET A 76 -4.23 17.79 2.15
N LEU A 77 -3.16 17.03 2.43
CA LEU A 77 -2.17 16.69 1.42
C LEU A 77 -2.78 15.91 0.25
N LYS A 78 -3.67 14.96 0.54
CA LYS A 78 -4.37 14.17 -0.48
C LYS A 78 -5.31 15.05 -1.30
N SER A 79 -6.21 15.81 -0.65
CA SER A 79 -7.25 16.60 -1.34
C SER A 79 -6.69 17.80 -2.11
N ASP A 80 -5.81 18.58 -1.48
CA ASP A 80 -5.43 19.88 -2.02
C ASP A 80 -4.24 19.79 -2.99
N TYR A 81 -3.38 18.76 -2.84
CA TYR A 81 -2.14 18.69 -3.60
C TYR A 81 -1.96 17.42 -4.44
N VAL A 82 -2.34 16.25 -3.91
CA VAL A 82 -2.18 14.99 -4.65
C VAL A 82 -3.23 14.91 -5.77
N GLU A 83 -4.49 15.14 -5.46
CA GLU A 83 -5.59 15.13 -6.42
C GLU A 83 -5.46 16.25 -7.46
N ALA A 84 -4.92 17.42 -7.05
CA ALA A 84 -4.60 18.51 -7.95
C ALA A 84 -3.37 18.24 -8.85
N GLY A 85 -2.66 17.12 -8.64
CA GLY A 85 -1.50 16.74 -9.44
C GLY A 85 -0.21 17.51 -9.10
N HIS A 86 -0.19 18.24 -8.00
CA HIS A 86 0.97 19.00 -7.55
C HIS A 86 1.98 18.15 -6.76
N VAL A 87 1.51 17.11 -6.10
CA VAL A 87 2.32 16.25 -5.24
C VAL A 87 2.17 14.79 -5.63
N LYS A 88 3.30 14.12 -5.72
CA LYS A 88 3.42 12.66 -5.64
C LYS A 88 3.79 12.29 -4.21
N PHE A 89 2.93 11.52 -3.55
CA PHE A 89 3.15 11.07 -2.17
C PHE A 89 3.55 9.61 -2.14
N VAL A 90 4.58 9.28 -1.36
CA VAL A 90 5.05 7.91 -1.13
C VAL A 90 5.16 7.67 0.37
N PHE A 91 4.39 6.70 0.86
CA PHE A 91 4.54 6.19 2.21
C PHE A 91 5.57 5.05 2.20
N ARG A 92 6.58 5.13 3.08
CA ARG A 92 7.58 4.08 3.26
C ARG A 92 7.50 3.52 4.67
N GLU A 93 7.31 2.21 4.72
CA GLU A 93 7.23 1.49 5.98
C GLU A 93 8.54 1.61 6.76
N PHE A 94 8.44 2.09 7.99
CA PHE A 94 9.54 2.14 8.95
C PHE A 94 9.03 1.61 10.30
N PRO A 95 8.99 0.28 10.49
CA PRO A 95 8.36 -0.35 11.64
C PRO A 95 8.88 0.16 12.97
N THR A 96 7.96 0.51 13.88
CA THR A 96 8.26 0.88 15.27
C THR A 96 7.67 -0.15 16.23
N ALA A 97 7.96 -0.02 17.51
CA ALA A 97 7.45 -0.94 18.53
C ALA A 97 5.90 -0.87 18.67
N PRO A 98 5.23 -2.01 18.80
CA PRO A 98 5.71 -3.40 18.74
C PRO A 98 6.01 -3.85 17.29
N ALA A 99 7.27 -4.14 16.99
CA ALA A 99 7.74 -4.32 15.62
C ALA A 99 7.03 -5.45 14.86
N ASN A 100 6.72 -6.55 15.52
CA ASN A 100 6.00 -7.67 14.92
C ASN A 100 4.57 -7.28 14.49
N ILE A 101 3.88 -6.47 15.28
CA ILE A 101 2.54 -5.96 14.95
C ILE A 101 2.66 -4.96 13.80
N SER A 102 3.65 -4.06 13.86
CA SER A 102 3.92 -3.08 12.81
C SER A 102 4.14 -3.76 11.45
N VAL A 103 5.05 -4.74 11.40
CA VAL A 103 5.37 -5.50 10.18
C VAL A 103 4.14 -6.27 9.68
N ALA A 104 3.35 -6.88 10.57
CA ALA A 104 2.15 -7.60 10.16
C ALA A 104 1.14 -6.70 9.44
N GLY A 105 0.90 -5.47 9.94
CA GLY A 105 0.02 -4.51 9.26
C GLY A 105 0.54 -4.12 7.89
N PHE A 106 1.83 -3.81 7.78
CA PHE A 106 2.44 -3.49 6.49
C PHE A 106 2.38 -4.65 5.49
N ALA A 107 2.55 -5.88 5.98
CA ALA A 107 2.38 -7.06 5.13
C ALA A 107 0.95 -7.14 4.57
N LEU A 108 -0.06 -6.89 5.39
CA LEU A 108 -1.46 -6.86 4.93
C LEU A 108 -1.69 -5.77 3.88
N ALA A 109 -1.14 -4.56 4.08
CA ALA A 109 -1.25 -3.49 3.10
C ALA A 109 -0.65 -3.89 1.75
N ARG A 110 0.54 -4.49 1.74
CA ARG A 110 1.18 -4.98 0.52
C ARG A 110 0.43 -6.13 -0.14
N CYS A 111 -0.10 -7.06 0.65
CA CYS A 111 -0.88 -8.20 0.13
C CYS A 111 -2.24 -7.79 -0.44
N ALA A 112 -2.79 -6.65 -0.02
CA ALA A 112 -4.02 -6.11 -0.58
C ALA A 112 -3.83 -5.58 -2.01
N GLY A 113 -2.57 -5.41 -2.45
CA GLY A 113 -2.22 -4.88 -3.77
C GLY A 113 -2.11 -3.36 -3.82
N GLU A 114 -1.51 -2.85 -4.90
CA GLU A 114 -1.24 -1.40 -5.05
C GLU A 114 -2.50 -0.54 -4.92
N ASP A 115 -3.59 -0.97 -5.53
CA ASP A 115 -4.86 -0.23 -5.55
C ASP A 115 -5.50 -0.09 -4.16
N LYS A 116 -5.15 -0.96 -3.20
CA LYS A 116 -5.71 -1.00 -1.86
C LYS A 116 -4.71 -0.64 -0.77
N TYR A 117 -3.46 -0.47 -1.12
CA TYR A 117 -2.39 -0.24 -0.17
C TYR A 117 -2.69 0.92 0.79
N TYR A 118 -3.06 2.08 0.25
CA TYR A 118 -3.32 3.27 1.04
C TYR A 118 -4.62 3.16 1.85
N ASP A 119 -5.64 2.48 1.34
CA ASP A 119 -6.86 2.21 2.09
C ASP A 119 -6.54 1.37 3.35
N VAL A 120 -5.70 0.34 3.19
CA VAL A 120 -5.24 -0.48 4.32
C VAL A 120 -4.39 0.32 5.31
N ILE A 121 -3.50 1.18 4.83
CA ILE A 121 -2.70 2.07 5.70
C ILE A 121 -3.61 3.01 6.50
N ASP A 122 -4.62 3.62 5.87
CA ASP A 122 -5.59 4.49 6.51
C ASP A 122 -6.37 3.74 7.61
N ASP A 123 -6.86 2.53 7.30
CA ASP A 123 -7.57 1.66 8.27
C ASP A 123 -6.68 1.18 9.42
N LEU A 124 -5.40 0.90 9.15
CA LEU A 124 -4.43 0.54 10.20
C LEU A 124 -4.21 1.70 11.17
N PHE A 125 -4.09 2.93 10.67
CA PHE A 125 -4.01 4.11 11.52
C PHE A 125 -5.32 4.32 12.31
N ALA A 126 -6.48 4.17 11.69
CA ALA A 126 -7.76 4.25 12.38
C ALA A 126 -7.90 3.18 13.50
N ALA A 127 -7.37 1.97 13.26
CA ALA A 127 -7.38 0.87 14.22
C ALA A 127 -6.25 0.93 15.25
N GLN A 128 -5.27 1.83 15.13
CA GLN A 128 -4.04 1.85 15.93
C GLN A 128 -4.30 1.74 17.43
N ASN A 129 -5.12 2.63 17.96
CA ASN A 129 -5.39 2.67 19.40
C ASN A 129 -6.03 1.38 19.91
N ASN A 130 -6.95 0.81 19.13
CA ASN A 130 -7.61 -0.45 19.48
C ASN A 130 -6.59 -1.61 19.51
N ILE A 131 -5.83 -1.79 18.45
CA ILE A 131 -4.87 -2.91 18.31
C ILE A 131 -3.76 -2.80 19.36
N LEU A 132 -3.23 -1.59 19.59
CA LEU A 132 -2.20 -1.39 20.63
C LEU A 132 -2.74 -1.57 22.05
N ASN A 133 -4.02 -1.30 22.30
CA ASN A 133 -4.67 -1.60 23.58
C ASN A 133 -4.82 -3.14 23.77
N LEU A 134 -5.24 -3.87 22.73
CA LEU A 134 -5.26 -5.33 22.76
C LEU A 134 -3.85 -5.90 23.04
N ALA A 135 -2.82 -5.34 22.40
CA ALA A 135 -1.43 -5.76 22.64
C ALA A 135 -0.99 -5.59 24.10
N ARG A 136 -1.38 -4.48 24.73
CA ARG A 136 -1.04 -4.18 26.13
C ARG A 136 -1.84 -5.03 27.14
N SER A 137 -3.09 -5.38 26.80
CA SER A 137 -3.99 -6.13 27.70
C SER A 137 -3.93 -7.64 27.50
N GLY A 138 -3.14 -8.15 26.55
CA GLY A 138 -3.13 -9.57 26.18
C GLY A 138 -4.40 -10.03 25.45
N GLY A 139 -5.05 -9.10 24.73
CA GLY A 139 -6.25 -9.38 23.93
C GLY A 139 -5.94 -10.03 22.58
N ASP A 140 -6.98 -10.28 21.81
CA ASP A 140 -6.92 -10.97 20.51
C ASP A 140 -6.50 -10.00 19.39
N ILE A 141 -5.19 -9.78 19.25
CA ILE A 141 -4.61 -8.97 18.18
C ILE A 141 -4.82 -9.65 16.82
N GLU A 142 -4.63 -10.98 16.76
CA GLU A 142 -4.77 -11.71 15.50
C GLU A 142 -6.19 -11.61 14.97
N GLY A 143 -7.21 -11.77 15.81
CA GLY A 143 -8.61 -11.61 15.43
C GLY A 143 -8.91 -10.21 14.91
N ALA A 144 -8.37 -9.16 15.55
CA ALA A 144 -8.53 -7.79 15.07
C ALA A 144 -7.85 -7.56 13.70
N MET A 145 -6.64 -8.09 13.51
CA MET A 145 -5.92 -8.00 12.24
C MET A 145 -6.61 -8.81 11.13
N ARG A 146 -7.17 -9.98 11.44
CA ARG A 146 -7.97 -10.79 10.49
C ARG A 146 -9.25 -10.06 10.07
N THR A 147 -9.90 -9.37 11.01
CA THR A 147 -11.09 -8.58 10.73
C THR A 147 -10.77 -7.45 9.75
N LEU A 148 -9.69 -6.73 9.97
CA LEU A 148 -9.23 -5.69 9.05
C LEU A 148 -8.88 -6.30 7.68
N ALA A 149 -8.10 -7.37 7.64
CA ALA A 149 -7.68 -8.03 6.41
C ALA A 149 -8.85 -8.55 5.57
N SER A 150 -9.92 -9.03 6.22
CA SER A 150 -11.12 -9.54 5.53
C SER A 150 -11.86 -8.47 4.74
N SER A 151 -11.79 -7.19 5.15
CA SER A 151 -12.36 -6.06 4.40
C SER A 151 -11.70 -5.88 3.03
N TYR A 152 -10.51 -6.45 2.85
CA TYR A 152 -9.71 -6.41 1.63
C TYR A 152 -9.62 -7.77 0.92
N GLY A 153 -10.46 -8.75 1.32
CA GLY A 153 -10.50 -10.08 0.72
C GLY A 153 -9.36 -11.02 1.16
N ILE A 154 -8.56 -10.62 2.16
CA ILE A 154 -7.47 -11.45 2.71
C ILE A 154 -8.03 -12.30 3.85
N GLU A 155 -8.55 -13.49 3.53
CA GLU A 155 -9.25 -14.37 4.47
C GLU A 155 -8.57 -15.72 4.63
N GLY A 156 -8.94 -16.45 5.69
CA GLY A 156 -8.52 -17.83 5.90
C GLY A 156 -7.01 -18.03 5.83
N ASN A 157 -6.56 -18.89 4.90
CA ASN A 157 -5.14 -19.19 4.70
C ASN A 157 -4.39 -18.05 4.06
N ALA A 158 -5.04 -17.23 3.20
CA ALA A 158 -4.40 -16.08 2.55
C ALA A 158 -3.81 -15.10 3.56
N PHE A 159 -4.46 -14.92 4.73
CA PHE A 159 -3.92 -14.11 5.81
C PHE A 159 -2.58 -14.66 6.32
N THR A 160 -2.50 -15.97 6.60
CA THR A 160 -1.28 -16.59 7.10
C THR A 160 -0.18 -16.63 6.04
N GLU A 161 -0.55 -16.90 4.80
CA GLU A 161 0.36 -16.89 3.65
C GLU A 161 0.95 -15.49 3.42
N CYS A 162 0.13 -14.44 3.53
CA CYS A 162 0.57 -13.06 3.47
C CYS A 162 1.62 -12.74 4.54
N LEU A 163 1.33 -13.04 5.81
CA LEU A 163 2.24 -12.73 6.92
C LEU A 163 3.55 -13.54 6.87
N SER A 164 3.55 -14.69 6.19
CA SER A 164 4.74 -15.53 5.99
C SER A 164 5.43 -15.34 4.64
N ASN A 165 4.94 -14.41 3.81
CA ASN A 165 5.50 -14.15 2.49
C ASN A 165 6.87 -13.47 2.60
N GLN A 166 7.90 -14.13 2.06
CA GLN A 166 9.29 -13.66 2.14
C GLN A 166 9.54 -12.43 1.26
N ASP A 167 8.88 -12.33 0.11
CA ASP A 167 9.04 -11.20 -0.80
C ASP A 167 8.46 -9.92 -0.18
N VAL A 168 7.29 -10.05 0.50
CA VAL A 168 6.69 -8.95 1.26
C VAL A 168 7.60 -8.51 2.41
N THR A 169 8.13 -9.47 3.17
CA THR A 169 9.06 -9.17 4.26
C THR A 169 10.33 -8.50 3.73
N TYR A 170 10.83 -8.94 2.59
CA TYR A 170 11.99 -8.34 1.94
C TYR A 170 11.69 -6.91 1.50
N ALA A 171 10.55 -6.64 0.87
CA ALA A 171 10.15 -5.31 0.44
C ALA A 171 10.05 -4.30 1.62
N ILE A 172 9.50 -4.74 2.77
CA ILE A 172 9.48 -3.92 4.00
C ILE A 172 10.91 -3.66 4.49
N SER A 173 11.78 -4.68 4.46
CA SER A 173 13.18 -4.54 4.87
C SER A 173 13.95 -3.57 3.95
N GLU A 174 13.69 -3.60 2.64
CA GLU A 174 14.24 -2.65 1.68
C GLU A 174 13.84 -1.21 2.02
N SER A 175 12.58 -0.99 2.41
CA SER A 175 12.10 0.33 2.86
C SER A 175 12.88 0.82 4.09
N VAL A 176 13.10 -0.06 5.08
CA VAL A 176 13.90 0.24 6.28
C VAL A 176 15.35 0.57 5.89
N MET A 177 15.98 -0.26 5.07
CA MET A 177 17.37 -0.03 4.63
C MET A 177 17.53 1.29 3.87
N LYS A 178 16.56 1.66 3.02
CA LYS A 178 16.53 2.97 2.37
C LYS A 178 16.48 4.10 3.40
N GLY A 179 15.60 3.99 4.40
CA GLY A 179 15.49 4.96 5.48
C GLY A 179 16.79 5.10 6.26
N ASP A 180 17.37 4.00 6.69
CA ASP A 180 18.65 3.98 7.42
C ASP A 180 19.77 4.66 6.62
N SER A 181 19.87 4.37 5.32
CA SER A 181 20.86 4.98 4.44
C SER A 181 20.70 6.48 4.26
N GLN A 182 19.48 7.01 4.47
CA GLN A 182 19.14 8.43 4.42
C GLN A 182 19.15 9.10 5.81
N GLY A 183 19.58 8.38 6.84
CA GLY A 183 19.66 8.89 8.21
C GLY A 183 18.28 9.08 8.87
N VAL A 184 17.30 8.25 8.51
CA VAL A 184 16.02 8.15 9.25
C VAL A 184 16.28 7.44 10.57
N ASN A 185 15.96 8.10 11.67
CA ASN A 185 16.15 7.56 13.03
C ASN A 185 14.93 7.78 13.92
N SER A 186 13.88 8.33 13.38
CA SER A 186 12.59 8.58 14.05
C SER A 186 11.46 8.62 13.04
N THR A 187 10.21 8.47 13.54
CA THR A 187 9.01 8.56 12.72
C THR A 187 8.02 9.58 13.30
N PRO A 188 7.28 10.30 12.48
CA PRO A 188 7.46 10.40 11.03
C PRO A 188 8.74 11.16 10.66
N THR A 189 9.38 10.77 9.56
CA THR A 189 10.43 11.54 8.89
C THR A 189 9.98 11.78 7.45
N VAL A 190 9.95 13.04 7.03
CA VAL A 190 9.46 13.45 5.72
C VAL A 190 10.60 14.04 4.88
N PHE A 191 10.65 13.63 3.62
CA PHE A 191 11.51 14.20 2.60
C PHE A 191 10.66 14.89 1.54
N LEU A 192 11.08 16.08 1.12
CA LEU A 192 10.50 16.82 0.01
C LEU A 192 11.55 16.92 -1.09
N ASN A 193 11.26 16.38 -2.26
CA ASN A 193 12.20 16.31 -3.40
C ASN A 193 13.59 15.77 -3.02
N GLY A 194 13.63 14.77 -2.12
CA GLY A 194 14.85 14.13 -1.65
C GLY A 194 15.56 14.85 -0.51
N GLU A 195 15.09 16.03 -0.08
CA GLU A 195 15.63 16.77 1.06
C GLU A 195 14.83 16.47 2.33
N LYS A 196 15.49 16.03 3.40
CA LYS A 196 14.88 15.77 4.69
C LYS A 196 14.38 17.06 5.32
N LEU A 197 13.08 17.14 5.61
CA LEU A 197 12.50 18.29 6.28
C LEU A 197 13.02 18.41 7.71
N GLN A 198 13.34 19.63 8.09
CA GLN A 198 13.84 20.00 9.42
C GLN A 198 12.77 20.77 10.20
N GLY A 199 12.93 20.83 11.52
CA GLY A 199 11.96 21.51 12.37
C GLY A 199 10.67 20.72 12.56
N TYR A 200 9.60 21.41 12.94
CA TYR A 200 8.33 20.79 13.30
C TYR A 200 7.13 21.40 12.57
N ASP A 201 7.28 22.53 11.91
CA ASP A 201 6.17 23.28 11.29
C ASP A 201 5.41 22.44 10.26
N TRP A 202 6.14 21.66 9.45
CA TRP A 202 5.57 20.74 8.47
C TRP A 202 4.69 19.63 9.05
N ARG A 203 4.66 19.47 10.38
CA ARG A 203 3.85 18.45 11.06
C ARG A 203 2.42 18.90 11.34
N THR A 204 2.07 20.13 10.96
CA THR A 204 0.72 20.66 10.99
C THR A 204 0.20 20.88 9.57
N ALA A 205 -1.11 20.85 9.39
CA ALA A 205 -1.71 21.12 8.08
C ALA A 205 -1.28 22.48 7.54
N ASP A 206 -1.38 23.53 8.35
CA ASP A 206 -1.03 24.90 7.95
C ASP A 206 0.45 25.03 7.58
N GLY A 207 1.33 24.45 8.37
CA GLY A 207 2.77 24.51 8.10
C GLY A 207 3.17 23.72 6.84
N MET A 208 2.56 22.55 6.60
CA MET A 208 2.76 21.80 5.37
C MET A 208 2.20 22.57 4.17
N LYS A 209 0.99 23.15 4.31
CA LYS A 209 0.36 23.98 3.27
C LYS A 209 1.23 25.19 2.90
N ALA A 210 1.70 25.96 3.87
CA ALA A 210 2.61 27.08 3.65
C ALA A 210 3.91 26.65 2.92
N LEU A 211 4.50 25.52 3.35
CA LEU A 211 5.68 24.94 2.71
C LEU A 211 5.42 24.61 1.22
N LEU A 212 4.33 23.90 0.95
CA LEU A 212 3.98 23.46 -0.40
C LEU A 212 3.61 24.63 -1.30
N ASN A 213 2.81 25.58 -0.81
CA ASN A 213 2.47 26.79 -1.55
C ASN A 213 3.72 27.61 -1.94
N SER A 214 4.64 27.78 -1.00
CA SER A 214 5.93 28.43 -1.25
C SER A 214 6.74 27.72 -2.33
N LYS A 215 6.77 26.39 -2.33
CA LYS A 215 7.51 25.59 -3.33
C LYS A 215 6.86 25.61 -4.71
N LEU A 216 5.54 25.72 -4.77
CA LEU A 216 4.74 25.75 -6.01
C LEU A 216 4.56 27.15 -6.55
N GLY A 217 4.92 28.20 -5.79
CA GLY A 217 4.65 29.59 -6.14
C GLY A 217 3.16 29.94 -6.11
N LEU A 218 2.39 29.23 -5.28
CA LEU A 218 0.98 29.48 -5.06
C LEU A 218 0.82 30.60 -3.99
N PRO A 219 -0.29 31.36 -4.02
CA PRO A 219 -0.59 32.34 -2.98
C PRO A 219 -0.62 31.68 -1.58
N GLU A 220 -0.17 32.40 -0.57
CA GLU A 220 -0.47 32.03 0.83
C GLU A 220 -1.96 32.35 1.07
N GLU A 221 -2.74 31.39 1.52
CA GLU A 221 -4.11 31.64 1.97
C GLU A 221 -4.05 32.54 3.20
N THR A 222 -4.71 33.70 3.11
CA THR A 222 -4.83 34.58 4.27
C THR A 222 -5.90 34.00 5.21
N PRO A 223 -5.77 34.17 6.54
CA PRO A 223 -6.77 33.67 7.50
C PRO A 223 -8.20 34.14 7.20
N GLU A 224 -8.37 35.24 6.48
CA GLU A 224 -9.64 35.84 6.11
C GLU A 224 -10.35 35.05 4.99
N GLU A 225 -9.59 34.35 4.09
CA GLU A 225 -10.15 33.53 3.01
C GLU A 225 -10.62 32.16 3.54
N ALA A 226 -9.92 31.60 4.55
CA ALA A 226 -10.29 30.34 5.19
C ALA A 226 -11.60 30.44 6.00
N GLU A 227 -11.93 31.61 6.59
CA GLU A 227 -13.19 31.81 7.30
C GLU A 227 -14.40 31.91 6.34
N VAL A 228 -14.23 32.43 5.13
CA VAL A 228 -15.31 32.57 4.16
C VAL A 228 -15.73 31.24 3.55
N GLU A 229 -14.81 30.32 3.34
CA GLU A 229 -15.15 28.96 2.83
C GLU A 229 -15.86 28.11 3.88
N ALA A 230 -15.52 28.25 5.16
CA ALA A 230 -16.17 27.52 6.24
C ALA A 230 -17.63 27.97 6.53
N GLU A 231 -18.01 29.19 6.13
CA GLU A 231 -19.37 29.70 6.29
C GLU A 231 -20.30 29.36 5.10
N THR A 232 -19.78 28.79 4.01
CA THR A 232 -20.54 28.50 2.78
C THR A 232 -20.87 27.01 2.58
N GLU A 233 -20.44 26.09 3.45
CA GLU A 233 -20.82 24.68 3.50
C GLU A 233 -21.91 24.43 4.55
#